data_83b3baa31e428b06311a9b3e62e7e124
#
_entry.id   83b3baa31e428b06311a9b3e62e7e124
#
_cell.length_a   1.000
_cell.length_b   1.000
_cell.length_c   1.000
_cell.angle_alpha   90.00
_cell.angle_beta   90.00
_cell.angle_gamma   90.00
#
_symmetry.space_group_name_H-M   'P 1'
#
loop_
_entity.id
_entity.type
_entity.pdbx_description
1 polymer ?
#
loop_
_entity_poly.entity_id
_entity_poly.type
_entity_poly.pdbx_seq_one_letter_code
_entity_poly.pdbx_strand_id
1 'polypeptide(L)'
;MSDQTKQQETRSLPATFAKNEFEKDAFILRQLVTKDFKIKYRRSVLGVAWSVLNPLLMMIVMAIVFSTIFGQGRNGSMTPEMYPLYLIVGNITFAVMSESTNQALTSIVGAAPLLKKVKVHRWVFPVQKVLFSLVNFAFSLVAVAIVMLWFRVMPSWHLILLPVCLLLLMCFCMGLGMMLSALTVFFRDVMHLWSVVITAWTYITPIFWTTDFVAQMPHIVRILVYANPMFNYLQFMRDIFLFQTTPSLMTFGMCVAWAVLALIIGYTVFHKSERKFILYI
;
A
#
# COMPACT_ATOMS: atom_id res chain seq x y z
N MET A 1 34.03 -51.06 -9.92
CA MET A 1 32.72 -50.66 -9.42
C MET A 1 32.88 -49.24 -8.94
N SER A 2 32.78 -48.41 -9.76
CA SER A 2 31.88 -47.55 -10.53
C SER A 2 31.68 -46.23 -9.77
N ASP A 3 32.42 -45.30 -10.25
CA ASP A 3 32.51 -43.90 -9.91
C ASP A 3 31.38 -43.08 -10.61
N GLN A 4 30.13 -43.40 -10.33
CA GLN A 4 28.96 -42.85 -11.05
C GLN A 4 27.88 -42.20 -10.16
N THR A 5 28.21 -41.74 -8.97
CA THR A 5 27.13 -41.19 -8.11
C THR A 5 27.41 -39.79 -7.58
N LYS A 6 28.12 -38.95 -8.30
CA LYS A 6 28.34 -37.53 -7.91
C LYS A 6 28.22 -36.53 -9.06
N GLN A 7 27.29 -36.74 -9.95
CA GLN A 7 26.75 -35.64 -10.80
C GLN A 7 25.32 -35.39 -10.40
N GLN A 8 25.12 -34.88 -9.18
CA GLN A 8 23.93 -34.15 -8.87
C GLN A 8 23.98 -32.84 -9.66
N GLU A 9 23.17 -32.81 -10.69
CA GLU A 9 22.86 -31.63 -11.51
C GLU A 9 22.67 -30.40 -10.65
N THR A 10 23.68 -29.57 -10.60
CA THR A 10 23.46 -28.12 -10.45
C THR A 10 22.63 -27.74 -11.65
N ARG A 11 21.32 -27.67 -11.49
CA ARG A 11 20.39 -27.01 -12.41
C ARG A 11 20.85 -25.56 -12.54
N SER A 12 21.83 -25.36 -13.40
CA SER A 12 22.17 -24.04 -13.90
C SER A 12 20.89 -23.44 -14.50
N LEU A 13 20.46 -22.33 -13.97
CA LEU A 13 19.43 -21.51 -14.61
C LEU A 13 19.81 -21.37 -16.08
N PRO A 14 18.88 -21.61 -17.02
CA PRO A 14 19.21 -21.57 -18.44
C PRO A 14 19.86 -20.24 -18.76
N ALA A 15 21.02 -20.28 -19.40
CA ALA A 15 21.88 -19.15 -19.73
C ALA A 15 21.24 -18.09 -20.66
N THR A 16 19.97 -18.26 -21.01
CA THR A 16 19.15 -17.39 -21.87
C THR A 16 18.59 -16.16 -21.12
N PHE A 17 18.77 -16.02 -19.80
CA PHE A 17 18.05 -15.03 -18.99
C PHE A 17 18.81 -13.76 -18.61
N ALA A 18 19.93 -13.47 -19.20
CA ALA A 18 20.69 -12.28 -18.81
C ALA A 18 21.16 -11.43 -20.01
N LYS A 19 20.22 -10.94 -20.82
CA LYS A 19 20.59 -9.87 -21.77
C LYS A 19 20.67 -8.49 -21.12
N ASN A 20 19.91 -8.25 -20.02
CA ASN A 20 19.95 -7.02 -19.24
C ASN A 20 19.67 -7.29 -17.75
N GLU A 21 20.42 -6.67 -16.84
CA GLU A 21 20.19 -6.78 -15.37
C GLU A 21 18.75 -6.37 -14.99
N PHE A 22 18.16 -5.43 -15.72
CA PHE A 22 16.79 -5.00 -15.53
C PHE A 22 15.76 -6.11 -15.80
N GLU A 23 15.93 -6.91 -16.85
CA GLU A 23 15.04 -8.03 -17.17
C GLU A 23 15.12 -9.12 -16.08
N LYS A 24 16.30 -9.34 -15.53
CA LYS A 24 16.51 -10.25 -14.40
C LYS A 24 15.77 -9.77 -13.16
N ASP A 25 15.90 -8.50 -12.80
CA ASP A 25 15.23 -7.93 -11.64
C ASP A 25 13.70 -7.96 -11.80
N ALA A 26 13.18 -7.62 -12.98
CA ALA A 26 11.75 -7.69 -13.30
C ALA A 26 11.22 -9.13 -13.20
N PHE A 27 11.98 -10.11 -13.68
CA PHE A 27 11.63 -11.54 -13.55
C PHE A 27 11.58 -11.96 -12.09
N ILE A 28 12.59 -11.59 -11.28
CA ILE A 28 12.64 -11.88 -9.85
C ILE A 28 11.47 -11.23 -9.12
N LEU A 29 11.17 -9.96 -9.39
CA LEU A 29 10.01 -9.26 -8.83
C LEU A 29 8.72 -10.01 -9.09
N ARG A 30 8.48 -10.41 -10.36
CA ARG A 30 7.28 -11.18 -10.74
C ARG A 30 7.19 -12.51 -9.98
N GLN A 31 8.31 -13.25 -9.86
CA GLN A 31 8.34 -14.52 -9.14
C GLN A 31 8.06 -14.34 -7.65
N LEU A 32 8.63 -13.31 -7.02
CA LEU A 32 8.44 -13.03 -5.60
C LEU A 32 6.99 -12.59 -5.30
N VAL A 33 6.40 -11.72 -6.13
CA VAL A 33 4.99 -11.31 -5.99
C VAL A 33 4.07 -12.52 -6.15
N THR A 34 4.29 -13.37 -7.17
CA THR A 34 3.50 -14.57 -7.40
C THR A 34 3.64 -15.57 -6.24
N LYS A 35 4.83 -15.72 -5.69
CA LYS A 35 5.09 -16.58 -4.51
C LYS A 35 4.30 -16.08 -3.31
N ASP A 36 4.37 -14.79 -2.99
CA ASP A 36 3.67 -14.23 -1.83
C ASP A 36 2.16 -14.36 -1.97
N PHE A 37 1.63 -14.13 -3.18
CA PHE A 37 0.21 -14.34 -3.47
C PHE A 37 -0.21 -15.80 -3.22
N LYS A 38 0.56 -16.77 -3.72
CA LYS A 38 0.29 -18.19 -3.50
C LYS A 38 0.36 -18.57 -2.01
N ILE A 39 1.33 -18.01 -1.27
CA ILE A 39 1.49 -18.31 0.17
C ILE A 39 0.32 -17.74 0.97
N LYS A 40 -0.12 -16.50 0.69
CA LYS A 40 -1.22 -15.82 1.41
C LYS A 40 -2.51 -16.63 1.37
N TYR A 41 -2.80 -17.30 0.24
CA TYR A 41 -4.10 -17.95 0.02
C TYR A 41 -4.05 -19.49 0.00
N ARG A 42 -2.88 -20.10 0.16
CA ARG A 42 -2.66 -21.54 -0.04
C ARG A 42 -3.48 -22.46 0.88
N ARG A 43 -3.77 -22.02 2.11
CA ARG A 43 -4.44 -22.83 3.14
C ARG A 43 -5.82 -22.30 3.55
N SER A 44 -6.38 -21.40 2.77
CA SER A 44 -7.67 -20.80 3.08
C SER A 44 -8.77 -21.43 2.26
N VAL A 45 -9.88 -21.78 2.89
CA VAL A 45 -11.09 -22.33 2.22
C VAL A 45 -11.68 -21.31 1.24
N LEU A 46 -11.77 -20.05 1.65
CA LEU A 46 -12.28 -18.96 0.81
C LEU A 46 -11.17 -18.33 -0.08
N GLY A 47 -9.90 -18.66 0.17
CA GLY A 47 -8.79 -18.23 -0.66
C GLY A 47 -8.79 -16.73 -0.94
N VAL A 48 -8.76 -16.39 -2.23
CA VAL A 48 -8.72 -15.02 -2.73
C VAL A 48 -10.01 -14.23 -2.37
N ALA A 49 -11.14 -14.90 -2.13
CA ALA A 49 -12.38 -14.22 -1.77
C ALA A 49 -12.25 -13.36 -0.49
N TRP A 50 -11.34 -13.72 0.41
CA TRP A 50 -11.03 -12.89 1.59
C TRP A 50 -10.52 -11.49 1.25
N SER A 51 -9.86 -11.30 0.12
CA SER A 51 -9.40 -9.97 -0.31
C SER A 51 -10.55 -9.03 -0.63
N VAL A 52 -11.69 -9.57 -1.03
CA VAL A 52 -12.92 -8.80 -1.29
C VAL A 52 -13.80 -8.75 -0.04
N LEU A 53 -13.93 -9.88 0.67
CA LEU A 53 -14.83 -10.02 1.80
C LEU A 53 -14.37 -9.17 2.99
N ASN A 54 -13.07 -9.11 3.26
CA ASN A 54 -12.54 -8.37 4.40
C ASN A 54 -12.84 -6.85 4.31
N PRO A 55 -12.56 -6.13 3.21
CA PRO A 55 -12.98 -4.73 3.08
C PRO A 55 -14.50 -4.54 3.18
N LEU A 56 -15.30 -5.46 2.62
CA LEU A 56 -16.77 -5.38 2.72
C LEU A 56 -17.27 -5.54 4.16
N LEU A 57 -16.79 -6.54 4.87
CA LEU A 57 -17.16 -6.77 6.27
C LEU A 57 -16.73 -5.59 7.16
N MET A 58 -15.52 -5.08 6.98
CA MET A 58 -15.06 -3.89 7.70
C MET A 58 -15.92 -2.67 7.39
N MET A 59 -16.32 -2.47 6.13
CA MET A 59 -17.23 -1.39 5.75
C MET A 59 -18.58 -1.54 6.46
N ILE A 60 -19.17 -2.75 6.49
CA ILE A 60 -20.46 -3.00 7.16
C ILE A 60 -20.34 -2.66 8.64
N VAL A 61 -19.30 -3.17 9.32
CA VAL A 61 -19.08 -2.88 10.76
C VAL A 61 -18.91 -1.38 10.99
N MET A 62 -18.07 -0.72 10.18
CA MET A 62 -17.85 0.71 10.29
C MET A 62 -19.11 1.52 9.99
N ALA A 63 -19.87 1.15 8.96
CA ALA A 63 -21.13 1.81 8.62
C ALA A 63 -22.16 1.70 9.76
N ILE A 64 -22.30 0.52 10.39
CA ILE A 64 -23.19 0.33 11.54
C ILE A 64 -22.75 1.18 12.73
N VAL A 65 -21.47 1.09 13.12
CA VAL A 65 -20.94 1.80 14.29
C VAL A 65 -21.02 3.31 14.08
N PHE A 66 -20.53 3.81 12.96
CA PHE A 66 -20.46 5.24 12.72
C PHE A 66 -21.79 5.87 12.31
N SER A 67 -22.69 5.13 11.66
CA SER A 67 -24.05 5.63 11.42
C SER A 67 -24.85 5.79 12.72
N THR A 68 -24.62 4.95 13.73
CA THR A 68 -25.26 5.10 15.04
C THR A 68 -24.64 6.22 15.87
N ILE A 69 -23.33 6.39 15.82
CA ILE A 69 -22.62 7.41 16.61
C ILE A 69 -22.76 8.81 15.99
N PHE A 70 -22.62 8.91 14.67
CA PHE A 70 -22.70 10.16 13.92
C PHE A 70 -24.05 10.37 13.23
N GLY A 71 -25.03 9.50 13.52
CA GLY A 71 -26.36 9.50 12.90
C GLY A 71 -27.10 10.83 13.01
N GLN A 72 -27.94 11.10 12.02
CA GLN A 72 -28.86 12.19 11.84
C GLN A 72 -28.31 13.60 12.17
N GLY A 73 -27.65 14.22 11.19
CA GLY A 73 -27.29 15.63 11.23
C GLY A 73 -25.82 15.96 11.48
N ARG A 74 -24.94 14.96 11.72
CA ARG A 74 -23.49 15.17 11.94
C ARG A 74 -22.58 14.74 10.80
N ASN A 75 -23.14 14.21 9.70
CA ASN A 75 -22.35 13.77 8.54
C ASN A 75 -21.96 14.93 7.60
N GLY A 76 -22.05 16.18 8.07
CA GLY A 76 -21.77 17.35 7.26
C GLY A 76 -22.74 17.46 6.07
N SER A 77 -22.23 17.81 4.90
CA SER A 77 -22.99 17.92 3.65
C SER A 77 -23.27 16.59 2.97
N MET A 78 -22.84 15.46 3.57
CA MET A 78 -22.91 14.13 2.95
C MET A 78 -24.24 13.43 3.25
N THR A 79 -24.85 12.85 2.22
CA THR A 79 -26.06 12.03 2.42
C THR A 79 -25.72 10.74 3.17
N PRO A 80 -26.60 10.24 4.05
CA PRO A 80 -26.35 9.00 4.79
C PRO A 80 -26.07 7.78 3.88
N GLU A 81 -26.58 7.79 2.65
CA GLU A 81 -26.40 6.72 1.67
C GLU A 81 -24.98 6.70 1.07
N MET A 82 -24.31 7.84 0.99
CA MET A 82 -22.95 7.94 0.44
C MET A 82 -21.86 7.65 1.49
N TYR A 83 -22.21 7.69 2.76
CA TYR A 83 -21.24 7.52 3.84
C TYR A 83 -20.53 6.15 3.85
N PRO A 84 -21.22 5.01 3.60
CA PRO A 84 -20.53 3.71 3.48
C PRO A 84 -19.50 3.68 2.34
N LEU A 85 -19.80 4.33 1.20
CA LEU A 85 -18.83 4.44 0.11
C LEU A 85 -17.63 5.32 0.49
N TYR A 86 -17.89 6.41 1.22
CA TYR A 86 -16.84 7.27 1.77
C TYR A 86 -15.88 6.49 2.69
N LEU A 87 -16.43 5.63 3.56
CA LEU A 87 -15.67 4.81 4.49
C LEU A 87 -14.82 3.75 3.77
N ILE A 88 -15.42 3.01 2.82
CA ILE A 88 -14.70 1.92 2.14
C ILE A 88 -13.57 2.47 1.28
N VAL A 89 -13.79 3.53 0.51
CA VAL A 89 -12.76 4.17 -0.33
C VAL A 89 -11.62 4.69 0.55
N GLY A 90 -11.92 5.37 1.65
CA GLY A 90 -10.91 5.83 2.60
C GLY A 90 -10.11 4.69 3.22
N ASN A 91 -10.81 3.66 3.70
CA ASN A 91 -10.20 2.53 4.37
C ASN A 91 -9.26 1.74 3.44
N ILE A 92 -9.70 1.40 2.21
CA ILE A 92 -8.85 0.64 1.27
C ILE A 92 -7.63 1.44 0.81
N THR A 93 -7.78 2.76 0.62
CA THR A 93 -6.66 3.63 0.23
C THR A 93 -5.60 3.69 1.33
N PHE A 94 -6.03 3.85 2.59
CA PHE A 94 -5.12 3.83 3.72
C PHE A 94 -4.51 2.44 3.95
N ALA A 95 -5.30 1.38 3.76
CA ALA A 95 -4.86 0.00 3.91
C ALA A 95 -3.72 -0.36 2.95
N VAL A 96 -3.72 0.14 1.71
CA VAL A 96 -2.61 -0.05 0.76
C VAL A 96 -1.30 0.49 1.34
N MET A 97 -1.30 1.70 1.87
CA MET A 97 -0.11 2.31 2.48
C MET A 97 0.33 1.54 3.72
N SER A 98 -0.60 1.23 4.60
CA SER A 98 -0.32 0.48 5.84
C SER A 98 0.20 -0.93 5.55
N GLU A 99 -0.45 -1.69 4.67
CA GLU A 99 -0.05 -3.06 4.32
C GLU A 99 1.31 -3.07 3.61
N SER A 100 1.50 -2.21 2.61
CA SER A 100 2.75 -2.14 1.84
C SER A 100 3.95 -1.78 2.70
N THR A 101 3.82 -0.77 3.56
CA THR A 101 4.91 -0.31 4.43
C THR A 101 5.22 -1.31 5.54
N ASN A 102 4.20 -1.93 6.17
CA ASN A 102 4.41 -2.99 7.16
C ASN A 102 5.10 -4.23 6.56
N GLN A 103 4.74 -4.62 5.35
CA GLN A 103 5.40 -5.75 4.68
C GLN A 103 6.80 -5.39 4.21
N ALA A 104 7.00 -4.18 3.67
CA ALA A 104 8.31 -3.72 3.22
C ALA A 104 9.32 -3.62 4.38
N LEU A 105 8.86 -3.21 5.56
CA LEU A 105 9.64 -3.05 6.77
C LEU A 105 10.44 -4.31 7.14
N THR A 106 9.84 -5.50 7.02
CA THR A 106 10.49 -6.78 7.32
C THR A 106 11.12 -7.46 6.09
N SER A 107 11.01 -6.85 4.91
CA SER A 107 11.36 -7.48 3.63
C SER A 107 12.83 -7.90 3.51
N ILE A 108 13.77 -7.05 3.94
CA ILE A 108 15.21 -7.32 3.88
C ILE A 108 15.61 -8.39 4.91
N VAL A 109 15.13 -8.25 6.15
CA VAL A 109 15.42 -9.22 7.21
C VAL A 109 14.86 -10.61 6.86
N GLY A 110 13.64 -10.67 6.34
CA GLY A 110 13.01 -11.91 5.89
C GLY A 110 13.69 -12.54 4.67
N ALA A 111 14.36 -11.72 3.84
CA ALA A 111 15.10 -12.20 2.67
C ALA A 111 16.56 -12.58 2.98
N ALA A 112 17.03 -12.48 4.21
CA ALA A 112 18.41 -12.77 4.62
C ALA A 112 18.97 -14.10 4.09
N PRO A 113 18.24 -15.25 4.17
CA PRO A 113 18.73 -16.52 3.65
C PRO A 113 18.95 -16.51 2.12
N LEU A 114 18.14 -15.71 1.40
CA LEU A 114 18.25 -15.59 -0.06
C LEU A 114 19.40 -14.63 -0.44
N LEU A 115 19.53 -13.52 0.27
CA LEU A 115 20.59 -12.53 0.05
C LEU A 115 22.00 -13.10 0.27
N LYS A 116 22.15 -14.09 1.16
CA LYS A 116 23.41 -14.80 1.40
C LYS A 116 23.78 -15.80 0.30
N LYS A 117 22.80 -16.25 -0.51
CA LYS A 117 23.00 -17.31 -1.51
C LYS A 117 23.02 -16.81 -2.95
N VAL A 118 22.31 -15.71 -3.25
CA VAL A 118 22.10 -15.24 -4.63
C VAL A 118 22.40 -13.75 -4.71
N LYS A 119 23.11 -13.35 -5.76
CA LYS A 119 23.35 -11.92 -6.06
C LYS A 119 22.07 -11.32 -6.71
N VAL A 120 21.29 -10.64 -5.89
CA VAL A 120 20.08 -9.91 -6.29
C VAL A 120 20.20 -8.49 -5.75
N HIS A 121 19.72 -7.51 -6.51
CA HIS A 121 19.64 -6.13 -6.04
C HIS A 121 18.70 -6.04 -4.83
N ARG A 122 19.17 -5.44 -3.74
CA ARG A 122 18.45 -5.45 -2.45
C ARG A 122 17.16 -4.67 -2.46
N TRP A 123 17.07 -3.62 -3.29
CA TRP A 123 15.85 -2.82 -3.46
C TRP A 123 14.65 -3.61 -4.00
N VAL A 124 14.89 -4.75 -4.66
CA VAL A 124 13.85 -5.64 -5.18
C VAL A 124 12.89 -6.11 -4.08
N PHE A 125 13.39 -6.34 -2.87
CA PHE A 125 12.59 -6.89 -1.77
C PHE A 125 11.55 -5.92 -1.21
N PRO A 126 11.87 -4.66 -0.82
CA PRO A 126 10.84 -3.72 -0.41
C PRO A 126 9.88 -3.36 -1.56
N VAL A 127 10.37 -3.18 -2.78
CA VAL A 127 9.54 -2.87 -3.95
C VAL A 127 8.54 -4.00 -4.24
N GLN A 128 8.98 -5.27 -4.16
CA GLN A 128 8.11 -6.42 -4.34
C GLN A 128 6.94 -6.44 -3.34
N LYS A 129 7.16 -6.05 -2.09
CA LYS A 129 6.09 -5.97 -1.08
C LYS A 129 5.05 -4.89 -1.41
N VAL A 130 5.51 -3.76 -1.90
CA VAL A 130 4.62 -2.69 -2.35
C VAL A 130 3.80 -3.12 -3.56
N LEU A 131 4.43 -3.77 -4.55
CA LEU A 131 3.71 -4.33 -5.72
C LEU A 131 2.70 -5.42 -5.32
N PHE A 132 3.04 -6.24 -4.33
CA PHE A 132 2.09 -7.23 -3.81
C PHE A 132 0.86 -6.59 -3.17
N SER A 133 1.04 -5.48 -2.42
CA SER A 133 -0.09 -4.72 -1.86
C SER A 133 -0.98 -4.10 -2.95
N LEU A 134 -0.41 -3.71 -4.10
CA LEU A 134 -1.19 -3.26 -5.25
C LEU A 134 -2.09 -4.37 -5.79
N VAL A 135 -1.59 -5.62 -5.87
CA VAL A 135 -2.41 -6.76 -6.30
C VAL A 135 -3.58 -6.98 -5.32
N ASN A 136 -3.33 -6.88 -4.01
CA ASN A 136 -4.40 -6.97 -3.00
C ASN A 136 -5.41 -5.82 -3.15
N PHE A 137 -4.95 -4.61 -3.42
CA PHE A 137 -5.82 -3.47 -3.67
C PHE A 137 -6.72 -3.66 -4.88
N ALA A 138 -6.20 -4.26 -5.97
CA ALA A 138 -7.03 -4.56 -7.15
C ALA A 138 -8.23 -5.46 -6.81
N PHE A 139 -8.04 -6.43 -5.90
CA PHE A 139 -9.18 -7.22 -5.38
C PHE A 139 -10.11 -6.38 -4.47
N SER A 140 -9.57 -5.46 -3.69
CA SER A 140 -10.39 -4.57 -2.86
C SER A 140 -11.24 -3.61 -3.70
N LEU A 141 -10.82 -3.26 -4.93
CA LEU A 141 -11.63 -2.47 -5.86
C LEU A 141 -12.90 -3.21 -6.28
N VAL A 142 -12.90 -4.54 -6.31
CA VAL A 142 -14.12 -5.33 -6.55
C VAL A 142 -15.14 -5.09 -5.42
N ALA A 143 -14.68 -4.98 -4.17
CA ALA A 143 -15.54 -4.63 -3.04
C ALA A 143 -16.14 -3.22 -3.21
N VAL A 144 -15.34 -2.25 -3.65
CA VAL A 144 -15.85 -0.90 -3.95
C VAL A 144 -16.89 -0.93 -5.05
N ALA A 145 -16.63 -1.69 -6.14
CA ALA A 145 -17.58 -1.82 -7.24
C ALA A 145 -18.93 -2.43 -6.77
N ILE A 146 -18.91 -3.44 -5.90
CA ILE A 146 -20.11 -4.03 -5.31
C ILE A 146 -20.88 -2.97 -4.52
N VAL A 147 -20.20 -2.18 -3.70
CA VAL A 147 -20.81 -1.12 -2.89
C VAL A 147 -21.39 0.00 -3.79
N MET A 148 -20.67 0.41 -4.83
CA MET A 148 -21.15 1.38 -5.81
C MET A 148 -22.44 0.91 -6.48
N LEU A 149 -22.48 -0.36 -6.92
CA LEU A 149 -23.68 -0.97 -7.52
C LEU A 149 -24.85 -1.01 -6.53
N TRP A 150 -24.59 -1.35 -5.26
CA TRP A 150 -25.61 -1.41 -4.22
C TRP A 150 -26.28 -0.05 -3.98
N PHE A 151 -25.47 1.00 -3.90
CA PHE A 151 -25.94 2.39 -3.71
C PHE A 151 -26.30 3.08 -5.03
N ARG A 152 -26.28 2.38 -6.16
CA ARG A 152 -26.59 2.91 -7.51
C ARG A 152 -25.72 4.11 -7.91
N VAL A 153 -24.51 4.19 -7.39
CA VAL A 153 -23.51 5.18 -7.80
C VAL A 153 -22.86 4.68 -9.08
N MET A 154 -23.21 5.30 -10.22
CA MET A 154 -22.64 4.88 -11.50
C MET A 154 -21.19 5.33 -11.65
N PRO A 155 -20.29 4.49 -12.19
CA PRO A 155 -18.91 4.88 -12.44
C PRO A 155 -18.85 6.03 -13.44
N SER A 156 -18.08 7.06 -13.12
CA SER A 156 -17.85 8.23 -13.99
C SER A 156 -16.56 8.07 -14.80
N TRP A 157 -16.43 8.82 -15.90
CA TRP A 157 -15.21 8.87 -16.69
C TRP A 157 -13.96 9.27 -15.88
N HIS A 158 -14.15 9.93 -14.73
CA HIS A 158 -13.04 10.29 -13.81
C HIS A 158 -12.24 9.07 -13.31
N LEU A 159 -12.81 7.85 -13.38
CA LEU A 159 -12.08 6.61 -13.06
C LEU A 159 -10.83 6.39 -13.94
N ILE A 160 -10.72 7.07 -15.08
CA ILE A 160 -9.50 7.05 -15.89
C ILE A 160 -8.28 7.65 -15.17
N LEU A 161 -8.52 8.46 -14.13
CA LEU A 161 -7.47 9.03 -13.28
C LEU A 161 -7.00 8.06 -12.18
N LEU A 162 -7.71 6.96 -11.96
CA LEU A 162 -7.36 5.96 -10.95
C LEU A 162 -5.93 5.41 -11.12
N PRO A 163 -5.47 4.99 -12.31
CA PRO A 163 -4.09 4.53 -12.49
C PRO A 163 -3.04 5.59 -12.11
N VAL A 164 -3.33 6.86 -12.36
CA VAL A 164 -2.43 7.97 -12.00
C VAL A 164 -2.32 8.10 -10.49
N CYS A 165 -3.46 8.12 -9.78
CA CYS A 165 -3.48 8.16 -8.32
C CYS A 165 -2.75 6.97 -7.70
N LEU A 166 -2.99 5.76 -8.23
CA LEU A 166 -2.33 4.54 -7.78
C LEU A 166 -0.82 4.59 -8.00
N LEU A 167 -0.37 5.07 -9.15
CA LEU A 167 1.04 5.22 -9.43
C LEU A 167 1.72 6.15 -8.43
N LEU A 168 1.11 7.31 -8.15
CA LEU A 168 1.64 8.27 -7.17
C LEU A 168 1.65 7.67 -5.75
N LEU A 169 0.57 7.01 -5.33
CA LEU A 169 0.48 6.32 -4.04
C LEU A 169 1.54 5.21 -3.92
N MET A 170 1.76 4.44 -5.00
CA MET A 170 2.78 3.39 -5.04
C MET A 170 4.19 3.98 -4.93
N CYS A 171 4.48 5.07 -5.64
CA CYS A 171 5.75 5.79 -5.51
C CYS A 171 5.99 6.25 -4.07
N PHE A 172 4.97 6.81 -3.42
CA PHE A 172 5.02 7.19 -2.01
C PHE A 172 5.31 5.99 -1.10
N CYS A 173 4.58 4.89 -1.28
CA CYS A 173 4.77 3.65 -0.51
C CYS A 173 6.14 3.01 -0.76
N MET A 174 6.67 3.06 -2.01
CA MET A 174 8.02 2.56 -2.32
C MET A 174 9.08 3.35 -1.57
N GLY A 175 8.96 4.69 -1.57
CA GLY A 175 9.88 5.53 -0.82
C GLY A 175 9.89 5.22 0.68
N LEU A 176 8.71 5.21 1.31
CA LEU A 176 8.57 4.84 2.72
C LEU A 176 9.04 3.41 2.99
N GLY A 177 8.67 2.46 2.15
CA GLY A 177 9.05 1.05 2.29
C GLY A 177 10.56 0.84 2.23
N MET A 178 11.26 1.49 1.30
CA MET A 178 12.71 1.44 1.23
C MET A 178 13.36 2.05 2.47
N MET A 179 12.90 3.22 2.93
CA MET A 179 13.41 3.86 4.14
C MET A 179 13.23 2.95 5.36
N LEU A 180 12.02 2.45 5.59
CA LEU A 180 11.68 1.62 6.74
C LEU A 180 12.43 0.29 6.73
N SER A 181 12.53 -0.37 5.57
CA SER A 181 13.28 -1.62 5.44
C SER A 181 14.76 -1.44 5.77
N ALA A 182 15.36 -0.32 5.35
CA ALA A 182 16.74 0.00 5.68
C ALA A 182 16.94 0.24 7.18
N LEU A 183 16.03 1.02 7.80
CA LEU A 183 16.08 1.31 9.25
C LEU A 183 15.93 0.04 10.09
N THR A 184 15.02 -0.87 9.69
CA THR A 184 14.76 -2.12 10.43
C THR A 184 15.94 -3.08 10.46
N VAL A 185 16.80 -3.04 9.44
CA VAL A 185 18.02 -3.85 9.44
C VAL A 185 18.95 -3.45 10.60
N PHE A 186 19.02 -2.15 10.93
CA PHE A 186 19.89 -1.65 12.01
C PHE A 186 19.18 -1.62 13.37
N PHE A 187 17.90 -1.28 13.37
CA PHE A 187 17.10 -1.09 14.57
C PHE A 187 15.78 -1.86 14.46
N ARG A 188 15.71 -3.01 15.09
CA ARG A 188 14.48 -3.86 15.03
C ARG A 188 13.27 -3.23 15.70
N ASP A 189 13.49 -2.31 16.64
CA ASP A 189 12.42 -1.58 17.34
C ASP A 189 11.59 -0.67 16.41
N VAL A 190 12.13 -0.35 15.22
CA VAL A 190 11.39 0.38 14.16
C VAL A 190 10.08 -0.32 13.82
N MET A 191 10.00 -1.66 13.94
CA MET A 191 8.77 -2.42 13.70
C MET A 191 7.66 -2.02 14.68
N HIS A 192 8.00 -1.91 15.96
CA HIS A 192 7.05 -1.51 17.00
C HIS A 192 6.67 -0.04 16.89
N LEU A 193 7.65 0.82 16.68
CA LEU A 193 7.43 2.26 16.49
C LEU A 193 6.53 2.53 15.28
N TRP A 194 6.76 1.84 14.17
CA TRP A 194 5.95 2.01 12.96
C TRP A 194 4.50 1.59 13.17
N SER A 195 4.24 0.53 13.92
CA SER A 195 2.87 0.12 14.23
C SER A 195 2.11 1.19 15.01
N VAL A 196 2.77 1.85 15.97
CA VAL A 196 2.19 2.97 16.72
C VAL A 196 1.96 4.18 15.80
N VAL A 197 2.93 4.50 14.93
CA VAL A 197 2.80 5.59 13.96
C VAL A 197 1.61 5.36 13.03
N ILE A 198 1.45 4.15 12.46
CA ILE A 198 0.31 3.82 11.58
C ILE A 198 -1.01 3.98 12.34
N THR A 199 -1.09 3.48 13.56
CA THR A 199 -2.30 3.59 14.37
C THR A 199 -2.67 5.06 14.60
N ALA A 200 -1.72 5.88 15.04
CA ALA A 200 -1.94 7.32 15.21
C ALA A 200 -2.33 8.00 13.88
N TRP A 201 -1.65 7.64 12.80
CA TRP A 201 -1.90 8.20 11.47
C TRP A 201 -3.30 7.87 10.94
N THR A 202 -3.82 6.67 11.25
CA THR A 202 -5.19 6.26 10.93
C THR A 202 -6.22 7.23 11.51
N TYR A 203 -6.04 7.66 12.77
CA TYR A 203 -6.98 8.57 13.43
C TYR A 203 -6.83 10.03 13.02
N ILE A 204 -5.60 10.46 12.70
CA ILE A 204 -5.34 11.83 12.19
C ILE A 204 -5.87 11.99 10.77
N THR A 205 -5.89 10.93 9.98
CA THR A 205 -6.40 10.95 8.61
C THR A 205 -7.93 10.84 8.62
N PRO A 206 -8.67 11.66 7.83
CA PRO A 206 -10.13 11.63 7.79
C PRO A 206 -10.67 10.40 7.07
N ILE A 207 -10.48 9.21 7.68
CA ILE A 207 -11.03 7.96 7.19
C ILE A 207 -12.48 7.83 7.66
N PHE A 208 -12.70 8.07 8.98
CA PHE A 208 -13.97 7.84 9.67
C PHE A 208 -14.80 9.11 9.85
N TRP A 209 -14.20 10.28 9.74
CA TRP A 209 -14.84 11.57 9.91
C TRP A 209 -14.73 12.39 8.62
N THR A 210 -15.70 13.29 8.41
CA THR A 210 -15.79 14.06 7.17
C THR A 210 -14.90 15.31 7.20
N THR A 211 -14.49 15.77 6.04
CA THR A 211 -13.63 16.96 5.89
C THR A 211 -14.29 18.24 6.39
N ASP A 212 -15.62 18.28 6.53
CA ASP A 212 -16.35 19.43 7.06
C ASP A 212 -15.92 19.80 8.49
N PHE A 213 -15.49 18.79 9.27
CA PHE A 213 -14.95 19.04 10.61
C PHE A 213 -13.61 19.79 10.60
N VAL A 214 -12.85 19.70 9.52
CA VAL A 214 -11.55 20.37 9.40
C VAL A 214 -11.72 21.88 9.50
N ALA A 215 -12.80 22.42 8.94
CA ALA A 215 -13.09 23.85 8.99
C ALA A 215 -13.28 24.39 10.43
N GLN A 216 -13.75 23.52 11.34
CA GLN A 216 -14.01 23.84 12.74
C GLN A 216 -12.78 23.66 13.64
N MET A 217 -11.69 23.04 13.12
CA MET A 217 -10.48 22.77 13.89
C MET A 217 -9.62 24.05 14.03
N PRO A 218 -8.79 24.12 15.10
CA PRO A 218 -7.79 25.16 15.25
C PRO A 218 -6.88 25.24 14.02
N HIS A 219 -6.40 26.44 13.68
CA HIS A 219 -5.61 26.70 12.48
C HIS A 219 -4.40 25.77 12.32
N ILE A 220 -3.68 25.48 13.40
CA ILE A 220 -2.51 24.58 13.40
C ILE A 220 -2.91 23.16 13.03
N VAL A 221 -3.99 22.63 13.61
CA VAL A 221 -4.49 21.27 13.32
C VAL A 221 -4.94 21.16 11.87
N ARG A 222 -5.60 22.19 11.35
CA ARG A 222 -6.02 22.28 9.96
C ARG A 222 -4.83 22.18 8.99
N ILE A 223 -3.75 22.94 9.26
CA ILE A 223 -2.52 22.84 8.45
C ILE A 223 -1.95 21.42 8.48
N LEU A 224 -1.87 20.79 9.65
CA LEU A 224 -1.36 19.43 9.78
C LEU A 224 -2.20 18.39 9.01
N VAL A 225 -3.52 18.55 9.02
CA VAL A 225 -4.43 17.67 8.25
C VAL A 225 -4.23 17.84 6.75
N TYR A 226 -4.18 19.08 6.24
CA TYR A 226 -3.97 19.33 4.81
C TYR A 226 -2.57 18.97 4.33
N ALA A 227 -1.56 19.11 5.19
CA ALA A 227 -0.20 18.67 4.92
C ALA A 227 -0.02 17.14 4.98
N ASN A 228 -0.99 16.41 5.56
CA ASN A 228 -0.92 14.96 5.65
C ASN A 228 -0.93 14.31 4.25
N PRO A 229 0.10 13.53 3.86
CA PRO A 229 0.11 12.87 2.56
C PRO A 229 -1.12 11.98 2.33
N MET A 230 -1.52 11.20 3.32
CA MET A 230 -2.66 10.29 3.18
C MET A 230 -3.99 11.02 3.02
N PHE A 231 -4.15 12.22 3.61
CA PHE A 231 -5.31 13.07 3.36
C PHE A 231 -5.46 13.36 1.87
N ASN A 232 -4.38 13.76 1.21
CA ASN A 232 -4.41 14.14 -0.21
C ASN A 232 -4.71 12.93 -1.12
N TYR A 233 -4.13 11.75 -0.84
CA TYR A 233 -4.44 10.53 -1.58
C TYR A 233 -5.89 10.06 -1.37
N LEU A 234 -6.40 10.14 -0.14
CA LEU A 234 -7.79 9.82 0.16
C LEU A 234 -8.75 10.77 -0.55
N GLN A 235 -8.46 12.08 -0.52
CA GLN A 235 -9.27 13.08 -1.21
C GLN A 235 -9.30 12.82 -2.71
N PHE A 236 -8.13 12.56 -3.31
CA PHE A 236 -8.03 12.21 -4.73
C PHE A 236 -8.90 10.99 -5.09
N MET A 237 -8.83 9.92 -4.28
CA MET A 237 -9.66 8.73 -4.49
C MET A 237 -11.15 9.02 -4.33
N ARG A 238 -11.54 9.84 -3.35
CA ARG A 238 -12.93 10.23 -3.12
C ARG A 238 -13.48 11.11 -4.24
N ASP A 239 -12.67 12.03 -4.76
CA ASP A 239 -13.05 12.86 -5.89
C ASP A 239 -13.41 11.99 -7.11
N ILE A 240 -12.65 10.91 -7.37
CA ILE A 240 -12.89 9.98 -8.47
C ILE A 240 -14.13 9.11 -8.24
N PHE A 241 -14.21 8.45 -7.06
CA PHE A 241 -15.23 7.42 -6.81
C PHE A 241 -16.56 7.97 -6.32
N LEU A 242 -16.52 9.01 -5.46
CA LEU A 242 -17.68 9.49 -4.73
C LEU A 242 -18.24 10.77 -5.32
N PHE A 243 -17.40 11.78 -5.45
CA PHE A 243 -17.83 13.11 -5.91
C PHE A 243 -17.87 13.23 -7.42
N GLN A 244 -17.26 12.29 -8.15
CA GLN A 244 -17.22 12.27 -9.61
C GLN A 244 -16.71 13.58 -10.21
N THR A 245 -15.72 14.16 -9.57
CA THR A 245 -15.06 15.40 -9.96
C THR A 245 -13.60 15.19 -10.28
N THR A 246 -13.02 16.09 -11.07
CA THR A 246 -11.57 16.11 -11.25
C THR A 246 -10.92 16.59 -9.97
N PRO A 247 -9.91 15.89 -9.45
CA PRO A 247 -9.16 16.31 -8.28
C PRO A 247 -8.59 17.72 -8.47
N SER A 248 -8.60 18.51 -7.41
CA SER A 248 -8.06 19.87 -7.48
C SER A 248 -6.56 19.84 -7.84
N LEU A 249 -6.10 20.88 -8.51
CA LEU A 249 -4.68 21.00 -8.89
C LEU A 249 -3.77 20.99 -7.65
N MET A 250 -4.27 21.50 -6.53
CA MET A 250 -3.57 21.49 -5.25
C MET A 250 -3.45 20.06 -4.69
N THR A 251 -4.55 19.29 -4.68
CA THR A 251 -4.54 17.86 -4.24
C THR A 251 -3.59 17.05 -5.10
N PHE A 252 -3.67 17.21 -6.42
CA PHE A 252 -2.77 16.52 -7.36
C PHE A 252 -1.29 16.90 -7.10
N GLY A 253 -1.00 18.20 -6.99
CA GLY A 253 0.35 18.70 -6.71
C GLY A 253 0.92 18.18 -5.40
N MET A 254 0.10 18.11 -4.34
CA MET A 254 0.51 17.54 -3.05
C MET A 254 0.79 16.04 -3.15
N CYS A 255 -0.01 15.28 -3.88
CA CYS A 255 0.25 13.85 -4.12
C CYS A 255 1.57 13.63 -4.85
N VAL A 256 1.87 14.44 -5.87
CA VAL A 256 3.15 14.39 -6.60
C VAL A 256 4.32 14.77 -5.67
N ALA A 257 4.19 15.87 -4.93
CA ALA A 257 5.23 16.34 -4.02
C ALA A 257 5.59 15.29 -2.97
N TRP A 258 4.59 14.67 -2.33
CA TRP A 258 4.81 13.61 -1.35
C TRP A 258 5.39 12.34 -1.97
N ALA A 259 4.96 11.95 -3.17
CA ALA A 259 5.51 10.79 -3.88
C ALA A 259 7.01 11.00 -4.17
N VAL A 260 7.36 12.16 -4.73
CA VAL A 260 8.76 12.50 -5.07
C VAL A 260 9.62 12.62 -3.81
N LEU A 261 9.13 13.31 -2.77
CA LEU A 261 9.85 13.48 -1.52
C LEU A 261 10.15 12.13 -0.85
N ALA A 262 9.13 11.27 -0.74
CA ALA A 262 9.29 9.95 -0.15
C ALA A 262 10.28 9.08 -0.94
N LEU A 263 10.21 9.09 -2.29
CA LEU A 263 11.15 8.37 -3.14
C LEU A 263 12.58 8.85 -2.95
N ILE A 264 12.81 10.16 -2.95
CA ILE A 264 14.17 10.73 -2.78
C ILE A 264 14.73 10.34 -1.41
N ILE A 265 13.95 10.52 -0.33
CA ILE A 265 14.39 10.18 1.02
C ILE A 265 14.61 8.67 1.13
N GLY A 266 13.63 7.87 0.70
CA GLY A 266 13.70 6.41 0.78
C GLY A 266 14.87 5.83 0.01
N TYR A 267 15.06 6.27 -1.23
CA TYR A 267 16.18 5.83 -2.06
C TYR A 267 17.53 6.22 -1.47
N THR A 268 17.69 7.47 -1.01
CA THR A 268 18.95 7.95 -0.45
C THR A 268 19.33 7.22 0.84
N VAL A 269 18.38 7.02 1.74
CA VAL A 269 18.59 6.26 3.00
C VAL A 269 18.94 4.81 2.68
N PHE A 270 18.19 4.19 1.79
CA PHE A 270 18.39 2.79 1.40
C PHE A 270 19.76 2.58 0.75
N HIS A 271 20.10 3.39 -0.25
CA HIS A 271 21.34 3.25 -1.02
C HIS A 271 22.59 3.49 -0.15
N LYS A 272 22.55 4.47 0.76
CA LYS A 272 23.64 4.67 1.73
C LYS A 272 23.81 3.52 2.72
N SER A 273 22.72 2.81 3.02
CA SER A 273 22.66 1.76 4.04
C SER A 273 22.89 0.36 3.48
N GLU A 274 22.55 0.11 2.21
CA GLU A 274 22.55 -1.23 1.61
C GLU A 274 23.91 -1.96 1.69
N ARG A 275 25.02 -1.23 1.59
CA ARG A 275 26.37 -1.83 1.67
C ARG A 275 26.64 -2.51 3.00
N LYS A 276 26.00 -2.04 4.07
CA LYS A 276 26.18 -2.55 5.43
C LYS A 276 25.21 -3.66 5.80
N PHE A 277 24.17 -3.93 5.01
CA PHE A 277 23.13 -4.91 5.38
C PHE A 277 23.69 -6.30 5.66
N ILE A 278 24.68 -6.76 4.91
CA ILE A 278 25.27 -8.11 5.08
C ILE A 278 25.93 -8.26 6.46
N LEU A 279 26.37 -7.16 7.09
CA LEU A 279 26.99 -7.17 8.42
C LEU A 279 25.96 -7.31 9.56
N TYR A 280 24.70 -6.96 9.32
CA TYR A 280 23.63 -6.89 10.34
C TYR A 280 22.54 -7.95 10.14
N ILE A 281 22.54 -8.68 9.01
CA ILE A 281 21.66 -9.79 8.68
C ILE A 281 22.44 -11.10 8.84
#